data_6ed1f5c4494bd0d1857bcb37c71bd149
#
_entry.id   6ed1f5c4494bd0d1857bcb37c71bd149
#
_cell.length_a   1.000
_cell.length_b   1.000
_cell.length_c   1.000
_cell.angle_alpha   90.00
_cell.angle_beta   90.00
_cell.angle_gamma   90.00
#
_symmetry.space_group_name_H-M   'P 1'
#
loop_
_entity.id
_entity.type
_entity.pdbx_description
1 polymer ?
#
loop_
_entity_poly.entity_id
_entity_poly.type
_entity_poly.pdbx_seq_one_letter_code
_entity_poly.pdbx_strand_id
1 'polypeptide(L)'
;MKKILVTGAGGFVGSRVMQQWAGRYEFCTFPKGFLATAREDAVRQAVLQQRPDGILHTAAISDTGYCADHTEQAYRANVELPVWLARAAAEIGEKLVAFSSDQVYAGVQQQGPLPETLALHPANIYGQYKLEAEQRVLELCPDSVHLRASWMYDLPGYGLPIRGNLPLNLLRAALKGEAVRFSRNDFRGVTYVRQVIENLEPAMDLPGGVYNFGSGNAEDMVCTARQFAK
;
A
#
# COMPACT_ATOMS: atom_id res chain seq x y z
N MET A 1 16.07 6.47 19.79
CA MET A 1 15.71 5.88 18.46
C MET A 1 14.21 6.09 18.31
N LYS A 2 13.72 6.59 17.17
CA LYS A 2 12.26 6.76 16.95
C LYS A 2 11.59 5.39 16.91
N LYS A 3 10.43 5.29 17.55
CA LYS A 3 9.60 4.08 17.58
C LYS A 3 8.50 4.18 16.53
N ILE A 4 8.46 3.25 15.60
CA ILE A 4 7.45 3.23 14.52
C ILE A 4 6.52 2.03 14.71
N LEU A 5 5.23 2.30 14.78
CA LEU A 5 4.21 1.25 14.71
C LEU A 5 4.01 0.83 13.25
N VAL A 6 4.34 -0.41 12.92
CA VAL A 6 4.16 -0.96 11.58
C VAL A 6 2.98 -1.93 11.57
N THR A 7 1.91 -1.56 10.86
CA THR A 7 0.84 -2.51 10.57
C THR A 7 1.20 -3.33 9.33
N GLY A 8 0.79 -4.58 9.27
CA GLY A 8 1.18 -5.44 8.15
C GLY A 8 2.68 -5.82 8.15
N ALA A 9 3.32 -5.82 9.33
CA ALA A 9 4.75 -6.15 9.50
C ALA A 9 5.17 -7.50 8.90
N GLY A 10 4.27 -8.49 8.87
CA GLY A 10 4.50 -9.78 8.20
C GLY A 10 4.12 -9.78 6.72
N GLY A 11 3.71 -8.66 6.14
CA GLY A 11 3.31 -8.52 4.74
C GLY A 11 4.48 -8.21 3.81
N PHE A 12 4.16 -8.06 2.51
CA PHE A 12 5.16 -7.83 1.47
C PHE A 12 5.99 -6.55 1.69
N VAL A 13 5.37 -5.42 1.99
CA VAL A 13 6.05 -4.14 2.25
C VAL A 13 6.58 -4.10 3.69
N GLY A 14 5.72 -4.36 4.68
CA GLY A 14 6.09 -4.20 6.10
C GLY A 14 7.29 -5.02 6.52
N SER A 15 7.42 -6.28 6.06
CA SER A 15 8.57 -7.12 6.39
C SER A 15 9.89 -6.56 5.84
N ARG A 16 9.86 -5.95 4.67
CA ARG A 16 11.03 -5.32 4.04
C ARG A 16 11.42 -4.02 4.73
N VAL A 17 10.44 -3.21 5.14
CA VAL A 17 10.68 -2.03 5.99
C VAL A 17 11.41 -2.45 7.26
N MET A 18 10.86 -3.41 7.98
CA MET A 18 11.46 -3.88 9.24
C MET A 18 12.87 -4.42 9.05
N GLN A 19 13.14 -5.12 7.93
CA GLN A 19 14.47 -5.64 7.63
C GLN A 19 15.46 -4.51 7.25
N GLN A 20 15.07 -3.59 6.35
CA GLN A 20 15.99 -2.56 5.86
C GLN A 20 16.25 -1.45 6.89
N TRP A 21 15.31 -1.19 7.77
CA TRP A 21 15.43 -0.16 8.80
C TRP A 21 15.84 -0.72 10.16
N ALA A 22 16.17 -2.02 10.24
CA ALA A 22 16.68 -2.64 11.45
C ALA A 22 17.91 -1.89 11.98
N GLY A 23 17.91 -1.60 13.29
CA GLY A 23 18.97 -0.82 13.94
C GLY A 23 18.87 0.71 13.74
N ARG A 24 17.96 1.22 12.89
CA ARG A 24 17.71 2.66 12.67
C ARG A 24 16.48 3.15 13.43
N TYR A 25 15.48 2.27 13.57
CA TYR A 25 14.21 2.51 14.26
C TYR A 25 13.92 1.40 15.27
N GLU A 26 13.22 1.74 16.32
CA GLU A 26 12.52 0.78 17.16
C GLU A 26 11.17 0.46 16.52
N PHE A 27 10.81 -0.80 16.41
CA PHE A 27 9.53 -1.19 15.83
C PHE A 27 8.59 -1.75 16.87
N CYS A 28 7.34 -1.32 16.79
CA CYS A 28 6.25 -2.01 17.44
C CYS A 28 5.22 -2.48 16.40
N THR A 29 4.52 -3.55 16.71
CA THR A 29 3.57 -4.20 15.81
C THR A 29 2.37 -4.70 16.61
N PHE A 30 1.29 -5.04 15.89
CA PHE A 30 0.19 -5.76 16.52
C PHE A 30 0.44 -7.28 16.46
N PRO A 31 -0.09 -8.05 17.43
CA PRO A 31 -0.06 -9.50 17.36
C PRO A 31 -0.68 -10.03 16.05
N LYS A 32 -0.19 -11.17 15.58
CA LYS A 32 -0.72 -11.80 14.36
C LYS A 32 -2.23 -12.05 14.50
N GLY A 33 -2.99 -11.64 13.50
CA GLY A 33 -4.46 -11.80 13.48
C GLY A 33 -5.23 -10.73 14.27
N PHE A 34 -4.59 -9.93 15.12
CA PHE A 34 -5.25 -8.91 15.93
C PHE A 34 -6.12 -7.97 15.07
N LEU A 35 -5.56 -7.38 14.03
CA LEU A 35 -6.27 -6.42 13.17
C LEU A 35 -7.45 -7.04 12.39
N ALA A 36 -7.47 -8.35 12.22
CA ALA A 36 -8.59 -9.02 11.54
C ALA A 36 -9.86 -9.07 12.39
N THR A 37 -9.74 -9.06 13.71
CA THR A 37 -10.87 -9.27 14.64
C THR A 37 -11.06 -8.12 15.64
N ALA A 38 -10.04 -7.32 15.90
CA ALA A 38 -10.11 -6.21 16.86
C ALA A 38 -11.15 -5.17 16.45
N ARG A 39 -11.83 -4.60 17.42
CA ARG A 39 -12.68 -3.42 17.25
C ARG A 39 -11.87 -2.14 17.39
N GLU A 40 -12.44 -1.03 16.99
CA GLU A 40 -11.81 0.29 17.04
C GLU A 40 -11.16 0.60 18.38
N ASP A 41 -11.91 0.42 19.48
CA ASP A 41 -11.40 0.70 20.84
C ASP A 41 -10.15 -0.12 21.19
N ALA A 42 -10.11 -1.39 20.75
CA ALA A 42 -8.94 -2.23 21.00
C ALA A 42 -7.72 -1.77 20.19
N VAL A 43 -7.92 -1.36 18.94
CA VAL A 43 -6.84 -0.79 18.10
C VAL A 43 -6.34 0.52 18.73
N ARG A 44 -7.25 1.41 19.09
CA ARG A 44 -6.94 2.68 19.75
C ARG A 44 -6.13 2.45 21.03
N GLN A 45 -6.62 1.62 21.95
CA GLN A 45 -5.93 1.32 23.20
C GLN A 45 -4.52 0.75 22.98
N ALA A 46 -4.37 -0.14 22.02
CA ALA A 46 -3.07 -0.72 21.69
C ALA A 46 -2.08 0.33 21.14
N VAL A 47 -2.55 1.30 20.35
CA VAL A 47 -1.72 2.43 19.88
C VAL A 47 -1.31 3.32 21.07
N LEU A 48 -2.27 3.70 21.92
CA LEU A 48 -2.02 4.54 23.09
C LEU A 48 -1.03 3.90 24.09
N GLN A 49 -1.12 2.58 24.28
CA GLN A 49 -0.20 1.83 25.15
C GLN A 49 1.22 1.78 24.57
N GLN A 50 1.34 1.61 23.26
CA GLN A 50 2.64 1.49 22.59
C GLN A 50 3.33 2.85 22.44
N ARG A 51 2.60 3.95 22.34
CA ARG A 51 3.10 5.32 22.15
C ARG A 51 4.20 5.41 21.09
N PRO A 52 3.89 5.07 19.83
CA PRO A 52 4.86 5.20 18.75
C PRO A 52 5.09 6.69 18.41
N ASP A 53 6.26 7.02 17.87
CA ASP A 53 6.60 8.33 17.29
C ASP A 53 6.12 8.49 15.84
N GLY A 54 5.34 7.54 15.34
CA GLY A 54 4.71 7.54 14.03
C GLY A 54 4.12 6.18 13.68
N ILE A 55 3.14 6.18 12.79
CA ILE A 55 2.44 4.98 12.35
C ILE A 55 2.67 4.78 10.85
N LEU A 56 3.21 3.61 10.48
CA LEU A 56 3.32 3.18 9.09
C LEU A 56 2.30 2.08 8.81
N HIS A 57 1.28 2.43 8.05
CA HIS A 57 0.17 1.52 7.73
C HIS A 57 0.39 0.85 6.37
N THR A 58 0.83 -0.42 6.39
CA THR A 58 1.02 -1.25 5.19
C THR A 58 0.05 -2.42 5.10
N ALA A 59 -0.78 -2.64 6.13
CA ALA A 59 -1.80 -3.69 6.12
C ALA A 59 -2.93 -3.34 5.15
N ALA A 60 -3.27 -4.26 4.27
CA ALA A 60 -4.39 -4.12 3.34
C ALA A 60 -4.81 -5.48 2.79
N ILE A 61 -6.05 -5.59 2.36
CA ILE A 61 -6.50 -6.61 1.40
C ILE A 61 -6.41 -5.97 0.02
N SER A 62 -5.41 -6.35 -0.78
CA SER A 62 -5.07 -5.67 -2.04
C SER A 62 -5.36 -6.48 -3.30
N ASP A 63 -5.93 -7.66 -3.17
CA ASP A 63 -6.45 -8.43 -4.29
C ASP A 63 -7.81 -7.87 -4.69
N THR A 64 -7.90 -7.33 -5.90
CA THR A 64 -9.12 -6.65 -6.39
C THR A 64 -10.29 -7.60 -6.58
N GLY A 65 -10.03 -8.85 -6.99
CA GLY A 65 -11.04 -9.90 -7.11
C GLY A 65 -11.57 -10.30 -5.74
N TYR A 66 -10.67 -10.57 -4.79
CA TYR A 66 -11.06 -10.87 -3.42
C TYR A 66 -11.90 -9.74 -2.80
N CYS A 67 -11.53 -8.47 -3.02
CA CYS A 67 -12.29 -7.33 -2.52
C CYS A 67 -13.71 -7.27 -3.10
N ALA A 68 -13.89 -7.67 -4.36
CA ALA A 68 -15.20 -7.71 -5.00
C ALA A 68 -16.10 -8.83 -4.40
N ASP A 69 -15.50 -9.99 -4.08
CA ASP A 69 -16.21 -11.15 -3.55
C ASP A 69 -16.45 -11.06 -2.02
N HIS A 70 -15.62 -10.28 -1.29
CA HIS A 70 -15.63 -10.19 0.18
C HIS A 70 -15.66 -8.72 0.64
N THR A 71 -16.69 -8.01 0.23
CA THR A 71 -16.79 -6.54 0.37
C THR A 71 -16.70 -6.07 1.82
N GLU A 72 -17.35 -6.76 2.77
CA GLU A 72 -17.33 -6.40 4.19
C GLU A 72 -15.92 -6.50 4.79
N GLN A 73 -15.22 -7.61 4.53
CA GLN A 73 -13.85 -7.80 5.03
C GLN A 73 -12.88 -6.81 4.37
N ALA A 74 -13.07 -6.56 3.07
CA ALA A 74 -12.28 -5.61 2.32
C ALA A 74 -12.51 -4.17 2.80
N TYR A 75 -13.75 -3.77 3.07
CA TYR A 75 -14.09 -2.46 3.63
C TYR A 75 -13.45 -2.26 4.98
N ARG A 76 -13.60 -3.24 5.87
CA ARG A 76 -12.95 -3.20 7.17
C ARG A 76 -11.45 -3.01 7.09
N ALA A 77 -10.76 -3.79 6.25
CA ALA A 77 -9.30 -3.74 6.14
C ALA A 77 -8.80 -2.48 5.44
N ASN A 78 -9.53 -1.96 4.46
CA ASN A 78 -9.06 -0.89 3.59
C ASN A 78 -9.64 0.48 3.90
N VAL A 79 -10.74 0.56 4.69
CA VAL A 79 -11.38 1.81 5.09
C VAL A 79 -11.42 1.97 6.61
N GLU A 80 -12.07 1.05 7.34
CA GLU A 80 -12.25 1.22 8.77
C GLU A 80 -10.93 1.24 9.53
N LEU A 81 -10.05 0.28 9.25
CA LEU A 81 -8.77 0.16 9.93
C LEU A 81 -7.87 1.41 9.78
N PRO A 82 -7.61 1.96 8.58
CA PRO A 82 -6.85 3.21 8.46
C PRO A 82 -7.55 4.39 9.15
N VAL A 83 -8.88 4.46 9.17
CA VAL A 83 -9.64 5.49 9.89
C VAL A 83 -9.43 5.38 11.40
N TRP A 84 -9.48 4.17 11.97
CA TRP A 84 -9.21 3.95 13.40
C TRP A 84 -7.77 4.32 13.78
N LEU A 85 -6.82 3.99 12.91
CA LEU A 85 -5.41 4.37 13.11
C LEU A 85 -5.23 5.89 13.02
N ALA A 86 -5.94 6.58 12.13
CA ALA A 86 -5.90 8.03 12.01
C ALA A 86 -6.41 8.73 13.28
N ARG A 87 -7.53 8.25 13.86
CA ARG A 87 -8.03 8.77 15.13
C ARG A 87 -7.03 8.57 16.26
N ALA A 88 -6.42 7.39 16.34
CA ALA A 88 -5.41 7.11 17.34
C ALA A 88 -4.14 7.95 17.13
N ALA A 89 -3.71 8.15 15.89
CA ALA A 89 -2.57 9.00 15.53
C ALA A 89 -2.82 10.47 15.94
N ALA A 90 -3.99 11.00 15.60
CA ALA A 90 -4.39 12.36 16.00
C ALA A 90 -4.43 12.54 17.53
N GLU A 91 -4.89 11.51 18.26
CA GLU A 91 -4.96 11.56 19.74
C GLU A 91 -3.57 11.60 20.40
N ILE A 92 -2.58 10.90 19.83
CA ILE A 92 -1.20 10.92 20.33
C ILE A 92 -0.36 12.06 19.74
N GLY A 93 -0.90 12.82 18.79
CA GLY A 93 -0.21 13.91 18.10
C GLY A 93 0.86 13.47 17.13
N GLU A 94 0.74 12.24 16.58
CA GLU A 94 1.74 11.64 15.70
C GLU A 94 1.22 11.44 14.27
N LYS A 95 2.16 11.34 13.32
CA LYS A 95 1.85 11.20 11.91
C LYS A 95 1.47 9.77 11.53
N LEU A 96 0.44 9.63 10.70
CA LEU A 96 0.10 8.40 10.00
C LEU A 96 0.60 8.46 8.55
N VAL A 97 1.43 7.51 8.14
CA VAL A 97 1.80 7.29 6.75
C VAL A 97 1.14 5.99 6.27
N ALA A 98 0.28 6.09 5.28
CA ALA A 98 -0.52 4.96 4.81
C ALA A 98 -0.27 4.65 3.33
N PHE A 99 -0.15 3.37 3.01
CA PHE A 99 -0.13 2.94 1.62
C PHE A 99 -1.54 2.96 1.04
N SER A 100 -1.74 3.86 0.08
CA SER A 100 -2.84 3.84 -0.87
C SER A 100 -2.42 3.05 -2.13
N SER A 101 -3.08 3.26 -3.26
CA SER A 101 -2.84 2.48 -4.46
C SER A 101 -3.09 3.29 -5.73
N ASP A 102 -2.39 2.98 -6.81
CA ASP A 102 -2.67 3.42 -8.17
C ASP A 102 -4.07 2.98 -8.66
N GLN A 103 -4.70 2.01 -7.99
CA GLN A 103 -6.06 1.57 -8.31
C GLN A 103 -7.13 2.64 -8.05
N VAL A 104 -6.82 3.72 -7.36
CA VAL A 104 -7.70 4.90 -7.27
C VAL A 104 -7.91 5.57 -8.64
N TYR A 105 -6.99 5.36 -9.58
CA TYR A 105 -7.08 5.84 -10.96
C TYR A 105 -7.76 4.85 -11.92
N ALA A 106 -8.21 3.69 -11.44
CA ALA A 106 -8.84 2.69 -12.30
C ALA A 106 -10.08 3.26 -12.99
N GLY A 107 -10.13 3.16 -14.30
CA GLY A 107 -11.24 3.68 -15.13
C GLY A 107 -11.04 5.11 -15.65
N VAL A 108 -9.98 5.82 -15.25
CA VAL A 108 -9.63 7.12 -15.81
C VAL A 108 -9.26 6.96 -17.28
N GLN A 109 -9.87 7.77 -18.16
CA GLN A 109 -9.62 7.74 -19.60
C GLN A 109 -8.56 8.77 -20.05
N GLN A 110 -8.19 9.68 -19.16
CA GLN A 110 -7.16 10.68 -19.42
C GLN A 110 -5.78 10.00 -19.54
N GLN A 111 -4.99 10.44 -20.51
CA GLN A 111 -3.59 10.00 -20.61
C GLN A 111 -2.75 10.59 -19.48
N GLY A 112 -1.80 9.79 -18.97
CA GLY A 112 -0.91 10.22 -17.90
C GLY A 112 0.21 11.17 -18.36
N PRO A 113 0.98 11.70 -17.40
CA PRO A 113 0.90 11.41 -15.97
C PRO A 113 -0.36 12.01 -15.31
N LEU A 114 -0.98 11.25 -14.41
CA LEU A 114 -2.21 11.67 -13.72
C LEU A 114 -1.85 12.42 -12.44
N PRO A 115 -2.34 13.66 -12.24
CA PRO A 115 -2.05 14.42 -11.02
C PRO A 115 -2.88 13.89 -9.84
N GLU A 116 -2.37 14.07 -8.62
CA GLU A 116 -3.02 13.67 -7.38
C GLU A 116 -4.34 14.43 -7.14
N THR A 117 -4.47 15.62 -7.72
CA THR A 117 -5.65 16.50 -7.60
C THR A 117 -6.81 16.12 -8.51
N LEU A 118 -6.64 15.10 -9.35
CA LEU A 118 -7.70 14.66 -10.27
C LEU A 118 -8.92 14.17 -9.48
N ALA A 119 -10.12 14.58 -9.91
CA ALA A 119 -11.37 14.03 -9.40
C ALA A 119 -11.51 12.57 -9.85
N LEU A 120 -11.67 11.66 -8.90
CA LEU A 120 -11.57 10.22 -9.13
C LEU A 120 -12.90 9.50 -8.84
N HIS A 121 -13.21 8.53 -9.70
CA HIS A 121 -14.31 7.59 -9.54
C HIS A 121 -13.82 6.18 -9.91
N PRO A 122 -13.11 5.49 -9.00
CA PRO A 122 -12.46 4.23 -9.33
C PRO A 122 -13.44 3.17 -9.81
N ALA A 123 -13.09 2.47 -10.90
CA ALA A 123 -13.94 1.46 -11.54
C ALA A 123 -14.02 0.15 -10.74
N ASN A 124 -13.13 -0.08 -9.77
CA ASN A 124 -13.14 -1.28 -8.94
C ASN A 124 -13.28 -0.92 -7.45
N ILE A 125 -13.83 -1.87 -6.69
CA ILE A 125 -14.18 -1.67 -5.29
C ILE A 125 -12.96 -1.42 -4.38
N TYR A 126 -11.82 -2.03 -4.70
CA TYR A 126 -10.58 -1.80 -3.96
C TYR A 126 -10.10 -0.35 -4.11
N GLY A 127 -10.11 0.19 -5.34
CA GLY A 127 -9.78 1.59 -5.60
C GLY A 127 -10.75 2.54 -4.90
N GLN A 128 -12.06 2.23 -4.90
CA GLN A 128 -13.07 3.02 -4.19
C GLN A 128 -12.78 3.07 -2.69
N TYR A 129 -12.48 1.93 -2.08
CA TYR A 129 -12.15 1.86 -0.66
C TYR A 129 -10.85 2.58 -0.32
N LYS A 130 -9.83 2.50 -1.18
CA LYS A 130 -8.57 3.25 -0.96
C LYS A 130 -8.82 4.76 -1.06
N LEU A 131 -9.60 5.21 -2.02
CA LEU A 131 -9.96 6.63 -2.16
C LEU A 131 -10.79 7.13 -0.97
N GLU A 132 -11.78 6.37 -0.52
CA GLU A 132 -12.56 6.70 0.67
C GLU A 132 -11.68 6.81 1.92
N ALA A 133 -10.73 5.88 2.08
CA ALA A 133 -9.79 5.91 3.19
C ALA A 133 -8.89 7.16 3.16
N GLU A 134 -8.36 7.55 1.99
CA GLU A 134 -7.60 8.80 1.84
C GLU A 134 -8.39 10.00 2.35
N GLN A 135 -9.63 10.15 1.90
CA GLN A 135 -10.51 11.27 2.26
C GLN A 135 -10.79 11.31 3.76
N ARG A 136 -11.28 10.20 4.31
CA ARG A 136 -11.67 10.11 5.73
C ARG A 136 -10.49 10.24 6.69
N VAL A 137 -9.34 9.70 6.32
CA VAL A 137 -8.13 9.81 7.13
C VAL A 137 -7.62 11.25 7.16
N LEU A 138 -7.58 11.95 6.02
CA LEU A 138 -7.13 13.35 5.96
C LEU A 138 -8.08 14.31 6.69
N GLU A 139 -9.39 14.01 6.74
CA GLU A 139 -10.33 14.77 7.56
C GLU A 139 -10.04 14.65 9.07
N LEU A 140 -9.57 13.48 9.52
CA LEU A 140 -9.32 13.19 10.93
C LEU A 140 -7.90 13.51 11.38
N CYS A 141 -6.93 13.35 10.50
CA CYS A 141 -5.52 13.56 10.74
C CYS A 141 -4.90 14.26 9.50
N PRO A 142 -5.05 15.60 9.39
CA PRO A 142 -4.63 16.35 8.19
C PRO A 142 -3.15 16.21 7.83
N ASP A 143 -2.29 15.91 8.81
CA ASP A 143 -0.86 15.69 8.59
C ASP A 143 -0.53 14.28 8.08
N SER A 144 -1.53 13.41 7.88
CA SER A 144 -1.33 12.09 7.32
C SER A 144 -0.82 12.14 5.89
N VAL A 145 0.05 11.19 5.54
CA VAL A 145 0.58 11.01 4.19
C VAL A 145 0.01 9.75 3.58
N HIS A 146 -0.60 9.88 2.41
CA HIS A 146 -1.10 8.75 1.62
C HIS A 146 -0.25 8.52 0.40
N LEU A 147 0.32 7.32 0.28
CA LEU A 147 1.20 6.94 -0.83
C LEU A 147 0.44 6.05 -1.81
N ARG A 148 0.03 6.61 -2.96
CA ARG A 148 -0.61 5.88 -4.06
C ARG A 148 0.43 5.02 -4.76
N ALA A 149 0.73 3.88 -4.15
CA ALA A 149 1.78 2.99 -4.64
C ALA A 149 1.37 2.31 -5.95
N SER A 150 2.30 2.28 -6.90
CA SER A 150 2.18 1.49 -8.14
C SER A 150 2.36 -0.01 -7.86
N TRP A 151 2.21 -0.85 -8.87
CA TRP A 151 2.38 -2.30 -8.71
C TRP A 151 3.81 -2.66 -8.33
N MET A 152 3.99 -3.17 -7.13
CA MET A 152 5.31 -3.51 -6.60
C MET A 152 5.69 -4.95 -6.92
N TYR A 153 6.99 -5.15 -7.19
CA TYR A 153 7.57 -6.48 -7.38
C TYR A 153 8.83 -6.69 -6.54
N ASP A 154 9.15 -7.96 -6.34
CA ASP A 154 10.43 -8.45 -5.83
C ASP A 154 10.67 -9.86 -6.36
N LEU A 155 11.89 -10.32 -6.25
CA LEU A 155 12.26 -11.71 -6.49
C LEU A 155 12.27 -12.49 -5.18
N PRO A 156 12.03 -13.83 -5.20
CA PRO A 156 12.13 -14.66 -4.02
C PRO A 156 13.52 -14.59 -3.39
N GLY A 157 13.59 -14.48 -2.08
CA GLY A 157 14.87 -14.48 -1.36
C GLY A 157 14.71 -14.04 0.09
N TYR A 158 15.77 -14.22 0.86
CA TYR A 158 15.93 -13.68 2.22
C TYR A 158 14.87 -14.09 3.24
N GLY A 159 14.12 -15.16 3.02
CA GLY A 159 13.05 -15.59 3.91
C GLY A 159 11.87 -14.60 4.04
N LEU A 160 11.80 -13.60 3.18
CA LEU A 160 10.73 -12.61 3.18
C LEU A 160 9.49 -13.11 2.44
N PRO A 161 8.29 -12.71 2.86
CA PRO A 161 7.06 -13.08 2.16
C PRO A 161 7.08 -12.53 0.74
N ILE A 162 6.73 -13.38 -0.21
CA ILE A 162 6.58 -13.05 -1.62
C ILE A 162 5.16 -13.37 -2.07
N ARG A 163 4.62 -12.54 -2.93
CA ARG A 163 3.33 -12.77 -3.58
C ARG A 163 3.46 -12.64 -5.09
N GLY A 164 2.41 -13.04 -5.81
CA GLY A 164 2.37 -12.87 -7.26
C GLY A 164 2.66 -11.42 -7.65
N ASN A 165 3.57 -11.25 -8.59
CA ASN A 165 3.95 -9.97 -9.17
C ASN A 165 4.31 -10.18 -10.64
N LEU A 166 4.47 -9.09 -11.40
CA LEU A 166 4.67 -9.19 -12.85
C LEU A 166 5.82 -10.13 -13.25
N PRO A 167 7.07 -9.96 -12.78
CA PRO A 167 8.17 -10.86 -13.17
C PRO A 167 7.91 -12.33 -12.80
N LEU A 168 7.39 -12.60 -11.61
CA LEU A 168 7.10 -13.97 -11.18
C LEU A 168 5.96 -14.60 -11.97
N ASN A 169 4.94 -13.83 -12.34
CA ASN A 169 3.85 -14.34 -13.17
C ASN A 169 4.32 -14.67 -14.56
N LEU A 170 5.19 -13.83 -15.15
CA LEU A 170 5.82 -14.11 -16.46
C LEU A 170 6.71 -15.35 -16.39
N LEU A 171 7.57 -15.46 -15.38
CA LEU A 171 8.44 -16.62 -15.18
C LEU A 171 7.63 -17.93 -15.02
N ARG A 172 6.59 -17.92 -14.20
CA ARG A 172 5.72 -19.10 -14.01
C ARG A 172 5.04 -19.51 -15.30
N ALA A 173 4.51 -18.55 -16.06
CA ALA A 173 3.88 -18.83 -17.35
C ALA A 173 4.88 -19.39 -18.35
N ALA A 174 6.08 -18.82 -18.45
CA ALA A 174 7.15 -19.31 -19.31
C ALA A 174 7.55 -20.76 -18.96
N LEU A 175 7.73 -21.08 -17.67
CA LEU A 175 8.05 -22.44 -17.22
C LEU A 175 6.96 -23.46 -17.51
N LYS A 176 5.70 -23.02 -17.60
CA LYS A 176 4.55 -23.89 -17.92
C LYS A 176 4.20 -23.91 -19.41
N GLY A 177 4.83 -23.08 -20.24
CA GLY A 177 4.45 -22.87 -21.63
C GLY A 177 3.08 -22.21 -21.81
N GLU A 178 2.63 -21.43 -20.80
CA GLU A 178 1.33 -20.76 -20.82
C GLU A 178 1.45 -19.35 -21.42
N ALA A 179 0.44 -18.93 -22.18
CA ALA A 179 0.36 -17.58 -22.71
C ALA A 179 -0.19 -16.62 -21.62
N VAL A 180 0.46 -15.48 -21.44
CA VAL A 180 -0.03 -14.40 -20.58
C VAL A 180 -0.63 -13.29 -21.43
N ARG A 181 -1.77 -12.76 -20.99
CA ARG A 181 -2.49 -11.68 -21.70
C ARG A 181 -2.42 -10.40 -20.85
N PHE A 182 -2.08 -9.30 -21.52
CA PHE A 182 -2.08 -7.95 -20.93
C PHE A 182 -2.90 -7.00 -21.79
N SER A 183 -3.47 -5.98 -21.16
CA SER A 183 -4.18 -4.92 -21.88
C SER A 183 -3.17 -3.92 -22.47
N ARG A 184 -3.45 -3.45 -23.70
CA ARG A 184 -2.77 -2.30 -24.30
C ARG A 184 -3.32 -0.95 -23.81
N ASN A 185 -4.44 -0.99 -23.10
CA ASN A 185 -5.06 0.20 -22.52
C ASN A 185 -4.76 0.33 -21.02
N ASP A 186 -3.84 -0.47 -20.49
CA ASP A 186 -3.39 -0.42 -19.10
C ASP A 186 -1.96 0.12 -19.06
N PHE A 187 -1.81 1.30 -18.43
CA PHE A 187 -0.54 2.02 -18.27
C PHE A 187 -0.32 2.21 -16.76
N ARG A 188 0.54 1.40 -16.20
CA ARG A 188 0.83 1.51 -14.76
C ARG A 188 2.29 1.27 -14.48
N GLY A 189 2.79 1.94 -13.44
CA GLY A 189 4.15 1.71 -12.96
C GLY A 189 4.31 0.31 -12.37
N VAL A 190 5.48 -0.29 -12.61
CA VAL A 190 5.90 -1.54 -11.99
C VAL A 190 7.21 -1.26 -11.25
N THR A 191 7.14 -1.19 -9.92
CA THR A 191 8.21 -0.67 -9.09
C THR A 191 8.90 -1.76 -8.30
N TYR A 192 10.23 -1.78 -8.32
CA TYR A 192 11.01 -2.65 -7.44
C TYR A 192 10.81 -2.22 -5.99
N VAL A 193 10.35 -3.14 -5.13
CA VAL A 193 9.97 -2.80 -3.76
C VAL A 193 11.10 -2.17 -2.95
N ARG A 194 12.35 -2.52 -3.24
CA ARG A 194 13.50 -1.91 -2.56
C ARG A 194 13.58 -0.41 -2.80
N GLN A 195 13.31 0.06 -4.02
CA GLN A 195 13.22 1.50 -4.33
C GLN A 195 12.08 2.17 -3.57
N VAL A 196 10.95 1.47 -3.40
CA VAL A 196 9.85 1.96 -2.56
C VAL A 196 10.32 2.18 -1.12
N ILE A 197 11.03 1.21 -0.52
CA ILE A 197 11.52 1.33 0.86
C ILE A 197 12.61 2.41 1.01
N GLU A 198 13.50 2.55 0.03
CA GLU A 198 14.55 3.58 0.02
C GLU A 198 13.96 5.00 -0.02
N ASN A 199 12.83 5.19 -0.70
CA ASN A 199 12.14 6.48 -0.81
C ASN A 199 11.04 6.66 0.25
N LEU A 200 10.75 5.67 1.05
CA LEU A 200 9.67 5.73 2.05
C LEU A 200 10.05 6.64 3.23
N GLU A 201 11.28 6.64 3.67
CA GLU A 201 11.73 7.46 4.80
C GLU A 201 11.60 8.97 4.50
N PRO A 202 12.11 9.50 3.36
CA PRO A 202 11.81 10.87 2.97
C PRO A 202 10.31 11.15 2.80
N ALA A 203 9.54 10.18 2.33
CA ALA A 203 8.11 10.33 2.15
C ALA A 203 7.35 10.48 3.48
N MET A 204 7.90 9.97 4.59
CA MET A 204 7.31 10.15 5.93
C MET A 204 7.38 11.60 6.41
N ASP A 205 8.30 12.39 5.90
CA ASP A 205 8.47 13.80 6.28
C ASP A 205 7.67 14.77 5.38
N LEU A 206 7.00 14.27 4.34
CA LEU A 206 6.17 15.09 3.46
C LEU A 206 5.03 15.77 4.24
N PRO A 207 4.56 16.95 3.82
CA PRO A 207 3.33 17.53 4.31
C PRO A 207 2.16 16.55 4.19
N GLY A 208 1.13 16.72 5.02
CA GLY A 208 -0.09 15.92 4.90
C GLY A 208 -0.71 16.02 3.51
N GLY A 209 -1.16 14.90 2.98
CA GLY A 209 -1.72 14.83 1.63
C GLY A 209 -1.57 13.48 0.95
N VAL A 210 -1.86 13.47 -0.34
CA VAL A 210 -1.80 12.29 -1.21
C VAL A 210 -0.68 12.46 -2.22
N TYR A 211 0.08 11.40 -2.47
CA TYR A 211 1.25 11.43 -3.35
C TYR A 211 1.30 10.17 -4.22
N ASN A 212 1.52 10.34 -5.52
CA ASN A 212 1.86 9.22 -6.38
C ASN A 212 3.23 8.66 -5.98
N PHE A 213 3.30 7.34 -5.80
CA PHE A 213 4.48 6.72 -5.22
C PHE A 213 4.90 5.46 -5.98
N GLY A 214 5.97 5.57 -6.73
CA GLY A 214 6.48 4.47 -7.54
C GLY A 214 7.12 4.93 -8.84
N SER A 215 7.53 3.98 -9.66
CA SER A 215 8.15 4.25 -10.96
C SER A 215 7.11 4.75 -11.96
N GLY A 216 7.44 5.79 -12.70
CA GLY A 216 6.67 6.20 -13.87
C GLY A 216 6.74 5.15 -14.98
N ASN A 217 5.70 5.06 -15.80
CA ASN A 217 5.66 4.20 -16.96
C ASN A 217 4.89 4.89 -18.09
N ALA A 218 5.54 5.07 -19.24
CA ALA A 218 4.93 5.61 -20.44
C ALA A 218 4.43 4.52 -21.41
N GLU A 219 4.74 3.25 -21.11
CA GLU A 219 4.45 2.10 -21.95
C GLU A 219 3.18 1.37 -21.49
N ASP A 220 2.48 0.75 -22.43
CA ASP A 220 1.38 -0.15 -22.10
C ASP A 220 1.90 -1.43 -21.40
N MET A 221 0.99 -2.15 -20.72
CA MET A 221 1.37 -3.37 -19.99
C MET A 221 1.86 -4.51 -20.88
N VAL A 222 1.55 -4.51 -22.20
CA VAL A 222 2.12 -5.50 -23.14
C VAL A 222 3.59 -5.19 -23.40
N CYS A 223 3.93 -3.91 -23.62
CA CYS A 223 5.31 -3.47 -23.80
C CYS A 223 6.12 -3.67 -22.52
N THR A 224 5.57 -3.27 -21.37
CA THR A 224 6.18 -3.48 -20.05
C THR A 224 6.49 -4.95 -19.79
N ALA A 225 5.51 -5.84 -20.00
CA ALA A 225 5.70 -7.27 -19.82
C ALA A 225 6.79 -7.86 -20.75
N ARG A 226 6.88 -7.39 -21.99
CA ARG A 226 7.92 -7.80 -22.92
C ARG A 226 9.34 -7.35 -22.49
N GLN A 227 9.45 -6.20 -21.84
CA GLN A 227 10.72 -5.73 -21.27
C GLN A 227 11.17 -6.62 -20.11
N PHE A 228 10.26 -7.02 -19.23
CA PHE A 228 10.54 -7.94 -18.11
C PHE A 228 10.81 -9.39 -18.57
N ALA A 229 10.39 -9.78 -19.76
CA ALA A 229 10.58 -11.13 -20.29
C ALA A 229 11.91 -11.31 -21.07
N LYS A 230 12.69 -10.25 -21.26
CA LYS A 230 14.04 -10.28 -21.85
C LYS A 230 15.09 -10.64 -20.83
#